data_edc8edaa214804ed513ddb42e4cf1bdf
#
_entry.id   edc8edaa214804ed513ddb42e4cf1bdf
#
_cell.length_a   1.000
_cell.length_b   1.000
_cell.length_c   1.000
_cell.angle_alpha   90.00
_cell.angle_beta   90.00
_cell.angle_gamma   90.00
#
_symmetry.space_group_name_H-M   'P 1'
#
loop_
_entity.id
_entity.type
_entity.pdbx_description
1 polymer ?
#
loop_
_entity_poly.entity_id
_entity_poly.type
_entity_poly.pdbx_seq_one_letter_code
_entity_poly.pdbx_strand_id
1 'polypeptide(L)'
;MAKDDAIAGQAVESDLRIAGVEAFRLRLPYKGEVSFKSVKQSTGEYVLLRLTLDNGLQGLAETICRPEQSGEDATSIAYEITTFLAPLLKDADPLAHLSILDLLKKIRACPAAKALVDIALWDLRGKILGQPVWRLLGGVSKPVPLTWIAHGNSVEGQIAEAKKMRETRGYRGLKLKTWRRSREDLRMIEGVRKVVGDDVTIYIDANGTYTETEARTVFPHVVDYNVCFIEEPCDFLDPARQVAMAAALPVALLGDQCCESLAAVNMHLSMRSVGAVSIKMRRTGFTESLKIAALCEGAGVPALLGTDSESRLAAMARIHFRAAIPGLDPWPTETHFFDKLGDDVFAGDFNFVDGTLTPNDAPGFGAQIDEKKLAAYAF
;
A
#
# COMPACT_ATOMS: atom_id res chain seq x y z
N MET A 1 -9.27 -38.28 -37.75
CA MET A 1 -10.49 -37.66 -37.18
C MET A 1 -10.03 -36.91 -35.95
N ALA A 2 -9.81 -35.63 -36.12
CA ALA A 2 -9.39 -34.72 -35.05
C ALA A 2 -10.60 -34.35 -34.20
N LYS A 3 -10.45 -34.38 -32.93
CA LYS A 3 -11.43 -33.81 -31.98
C LYS A 3 -11.24 -32.29 -31.97
N ASP A 4 -12.16 -31.60 -32.61
CA ASP A 4 -12.46 -30.20 -32.35
C ASP A 4 -13.27 -30.15 -31.06
N ASP A 5 -12.58 -30.18 -29.91
CA ASP A 5 -13.17 -29.75 -28.66
C ASP A 5 -13.11 -28.20 -28.66
N ALA A 6 -14.22 -27.64 -29.12
CA ALA A 6 -14.47 -26.21 -29.05
C ALA A 6 -14.29 -25.74 -27.62
N ILE A 7 -13.38 -24.80 -27.42
CA ILE A 7 -13.32 -23.95 -26.23
C ILE A 7 -14.64 -23.15 -26.27
N ALA A 8 -15.66 -23.66 -25.62
CA ALA A 8 -16.87 -22.91 -25.32
C ALA A 8 -16.50 -21.85 -24.29
N GLY A 9 -16.02 -20.71 -24.77
CA GLY A 9 -15.92 -19.52 -23.95
C GLY A 9 -17.31 -19.18 -23.45
N GLN A 10 -17.54 -19.25 -22.14
CA GLN A 10 -18.72 -18.61 -21.57
C GLN A 10 -18.68 -17.15 -22.03
N ALA A 11 -19.69 -16.74 -22.78
CA ALA A 11 -19.86 -15.36 -23.17
C ALA A 11 -19.90 -14.54 -21.88
N VAL A 12 -18.98 -13.58 -21.74
CA VAL A 12 -19.03 -12.60 -20.66
C VAL A 12 -20.38 -11.90 -20.81
N GLU A 13 -21.22 -11.91 -19.77
CA GLU A 13 -22.47 -11.15 -19.76
C GLU A 13 -22.14 -9.69 -20.09
N SER A 14 -22.54 -9.24 -21.29
CA SER A 14 -22.10 -7.96 -21.86
C SER A 14 -22.85 -6.75 -21.31
N ASP A 15 -23.85 -6.96 -20.45
CA ASP A 15 -24.77 -5.91 -20.01
C ASP A 15 -24.77 -5.62 -18.51
N LEU A 16 -23.73 -6.07 -17.77
CA LEU A 16 -23.62 -5.80 -16.34
C LEU A 16 -23.49 -4.29 -16.06
N ARG A 17 -24.24 -3.82 -15.07
CA ARG A 17 -24.24 -2.42 -14.64
C ARG A 17 -24.02 -2.30 -13.14
N ILE A 18 -23.35 -1.22 -12.72
CA ILE A 18 -23.21 -0.87 -11.31
C ILE A 18 -24.58 -0.39 -10.80
N ALA A 19 -25.25 -1.21 -10.01
CA ALA A 19 -26.56 -0.93 -9.43
C ALA A 19 -26.47 -0.24 -8.07
N GLY A 20 -25.41 -0.52 -7.27
CA GLY A 20 -25.24 0.01 -5.93
C GLY A 20 -23.81 0.49 -5.65
N VAL A 21 -23.72 1.56 -4.88
CA VAL A 21 -22.46 2.14 -4.36
C VAL A 21 -22.65 2.45 -2.89
N GLU A 22 -21.96 1.74 -2.02
CA GLU A 22 -22.06 1.89 -0.58
C GLU A 22 -20.68 2.16 0.02
N ALA A 23 -20.60 3.12 0.95
CA ALA A 23 -19.39 3.44 1.69
C ALA A 23 -19.65 3.29 3.19
N PHE A 24 -18.96 2.39 3.84
CA PHE A 24 -19.07 2.11 5.26
C PHE A 24 -17.89 2.71 6.00
N ARG A 25 -18.15 3.52 7.02
CA ARG A 25 -17.13 3.99 7.95
C ARG A 25 -16.95 2.94 9.03
N LEU A 26 -15.73 2.49 9.26
CA LEU A 26 -15.40 1.44 10.19
C LEU A 26 -14.41 1.92 11.24
N ARG A 27 -14.60 1.48 12.48
CA ARG A 27 -13.63 1.69 13.56
C ARG A 27 -13.11 0.34 14.04
N LEU A 28 -11.92 -0.03 13.56
CA LEU A 28 -11.31 -1.33 13.82
C LEU A 28 -10.37 -1.28 15.04
N PRO A 29 -10.42 -2.27 15.96
CA PRO A 29 -9.59 -2.30 17.14
C PRO A 29 -8.14 -2.67 16.82
N TYR A 30 -7.18 -2.06 17.50
CA TYR A 30 -5.79 -2.49 17.51
C TYR A 30 -5.53 -3.49 18.64
N LYS A 31 -4.53 -4.38 18.49
CA LYS A 31 -4.09 -5.31 19.56
C LYS A 31 -3.46 -4.60 20.76
N GLY A 32 -3.17 -3.32 20.63
CA GLY A 32 -2.58 -2.47 21.64
C GLY A 32 -2.60 -1.02 21.20
N GLU A 33 -1.95 -0.15 21.96
CA GLU A 33 -1.84 1.26 21.60
C GLU A 33 -0.85 1.43 20.44
N VAL A 34 -1.26 2.11 19.38
CA VAL A 34 -0.44 2.47 18.21
C VAL A 34 -0.28 3.98 18.18
N SER A 35 0.93 4.45 17.95
CA SER A 35 1.23 5.88 17.87
C SER A 35 1.50 6.30 16.42
N PHE A 36 0.78 7.34 15.98
CA PHE A 36 1.02 7.99 14.70
C PHE A 36 1.29 9.48 14.95
N LYS A 37 2.47 9.98 14.57
CA LYS A 37 2.89 11.38 14.79
C LYS A 37 2.54 11.89 16.20
N SER A 38 2.83 11.13 17.24
CA SER A 38 2.54 11.45 18.65
C SER A 38 1.08 11.31 19.10
N VAL A 39 0.16 10.95 18.21
CA VAL A 39 -1.22 10.62 18.58
C VAL A 39 -1.33 9.14 18.87
N LYS A 40 -1.73 8.81 20.09
CA LYS A 40 -1.93 7.43 20.55
C LYS A 40 -3.36 7.00 20.29
N GLN A 41 -3.54 5.85 19.67
CA GLN A 41 -4.85 5.32 19.28
C GLN A 41 -4.94 3.83 19.62
N SER A 42 -6.10 3.41 20.11
CA SER A 42 -6.46 2.00 20.32
C SER A 42 -7.33 1.43 19.20
N THR A 43 -7.78 2.29 18.28
CA THR A 43 -8.60 1.94 17.11
C THR A 43 -8.14 2.75 15.90
N GLY A 44 -8.36 2.22 14.69
CA GLY A 44 -8.19 2.96 13.45
C GLY A 44 -9.52 3.18 12.74
N GLU A 45 -9.64 4.31 12.04
CA GLU A 45 -10.80 4.57 11.19
C GLU A 45 -10.49 4.17 9.75
N TYR A 46 -11.45 3.47 9.13
CA TYR A 46 -11.34 2.93 7.78
C TYR A 46 -12.61 3.24 7.00
N VAL A 47 -12.50 3.27 5.67
CA VAL A 47 -13.66 3.28 4.77
C VAL A 47 -13.60 2.04 3.90
N LEU A 48 -14.68 1.26 3.93
CA LEU A 48 -14.95 0.16 3.02
C LEU A 48 -15.89 0.65 1.91
N LEU A 49 -15.49 0.49 0.67
CA LEU A 49 -16.35 0.67 -0.50
C LEU A 49 -16.86 -0.70 -0.97
N ARG A 50 -18.18 -0.77 -1.22
CA ARG A 50 -18.86 -1.87 -1.90
C ARG A 50 -19.52 -1.35 -3.17
N LEU A 51 -19.12 -1.87 -4.32
CA LEU A 51 -19.83 -1.72 -5.59
C LEU A 51 -20.66 -2.97 -5.83
N THR A 52 -21.94 -2.83 -6.09
CA THR A 52 -22.82 -3.98 -6.36
C THR A 52 -23.35 -3.89 -7.79
N LEU A 53 -23.21 -4.96 -8.55
CA LEU A 53 -23.79 -5.07 -9.90
C LEU A 53 -25.25 -5.50 -9.84
N ASP A 54 -25.97 -5.33 -10.95
CA ASP A 54 -27.37 -5.72 -11.12
C ASP A 54 -27.63 -7.23 -10.93
N ASN A 55 -26.62 -8.07 -11.19
CA ASN A 55 -26.67 -9.52 -10.90
C ASN A 55 -26.27 -9.88 -9.45
N GLY A 56 -26.00 -8.89 -8.58
CA GLY A 56 -25.62 -9.07 -7.19
C GLY A 56 -24.12 -9.30 -6.94
N LEU A 57 -23.28 -9.34 -7.98
CA LEU A 57 -21.82 -9.46 -7.80
C LEU A 57 -21.26 -8.20 -7.14
N GLN A 58 -20.34 -8.35 -6.20
CA GLN A 58 -19.79 -7.24 -5.42
C GLN A 58 -18.30 -7.06 -5.64
N GLY A 59 -17.86 -5.80 -5.84
CA GLY A 59 -16.47 -5.37 -5.79
C GLY A 59 -16.17 -4.65 -4.49
N LEU A 60 -15.06 -4.96 -3.89
CA LEU A 60 -14.68 -4.50 -2.56
C LEU A 60 -13.34 -3.77 -2.58
N ALA A 61 -13.28 -2.68 -1.83
CA ALA A 61 -12.01 -1.98 -1.54
C ALA A 61 -12.08 -1.37 -0.15
N GLU A 62 -10.92 -1.22 0.48
CA GLU A 62 -10.81 -0.61 1.81
C GLU A 62 -9.62 0.32 1.86
N THR A 63 -9.74 1.40 2.64
CA THR A 63 -8.63 2.28 2.98
C THR A 63 -8.69 2.71 4.43
N ILE A 64 -7.52 2.91 5.04
CA ILE A 64 -7.41 3.61 6.32
C ILE A 64 -7.53 5.12 6.12
N CYS A 65 -8.06 5.82 7.12
CA CYS A 65 -8.15 7.27 7.16
C CYS A 65 -6.92 7.85 7.88
N ARG A 66 -6.30 8.85 7.25
CA ARG A 66 -5.08 9.49 7.74
C ARG A 66 -5.18 11.01 7.62
N PRO A 67 -6.07 11.64 8.41
CA PRO A 67 -6.26 13.08 8.32
C PRO A 67 -4.99 13.88 8.61
N GLU A 68 -4.09 13.34 9.45
CA GLU A 68 -2.80 13.95 9.77
C GLU A 68 -1.77 13.92 8.63
N GLN A 69 -2.03 13.13 7.58
CA GLN A 69 -1.14 13.01 6.41
C GLN A 69 -1.75 13.58 5.14
N SER A 70 -3.04 13.35 4.91
CA SER A 70 -3.72 13.69 3.66
C SER A 70 -4.91 14.64 3.83
N GLY A 71 -5.30 14.95 5.08
CA GLY A 71 -6.49 15.75 5.35
C GLY A 71 -7.82 15.01 5.14
N GLU A 72 -7.79 13.72 4.81
CA GLU A 72 -9.00 12.92 4.53
C GLU A 72 -9.34 12.03 5.73
N ASP A 73 -10.51 12.21 6.31
CA ASP A 73 -11.09 11.37 7.36
C ASP A 73 -12.19 10.43 6.81
N ALA A 74 -12.72 9.56 7.65
CA ALA A 74 -13.73 8.59 7.24
C ALA A 74 -15.04 9.26 6.76
N THR A 75 -15.38 10.41 7.33
CA THR A 75 -16.60 11.16 6.97
C THR A 75 -16.44 11.80 5.60
N SER A 76 -15.33 12.49 5.35
CA SER A 76 -15.05 13.12 4.07
C SER A 76 -14.97 12.11 2.93
N ILE A 77 -14.22 11.02 3.12
CA ILE A 77 -14.10 9.96 2.09
C ILE A 77 -15.48 9.34 1.78
N ALA A 78 -16.25 8.97 2.79
CA ALA A 78 -17.58 8.38 2.60
C ALA A 78 -18.55 9.37 1.94
N TYR A 79 -18.52 10.64 2.35
CA TYR A 79 -19.33 11.71 1.75
C TYR A 79 -18.99 11.90 0.28
N GLU A 80 -17.73 11.96 -0.07
CA GLU A 80 -17.26 12.10 -1.45
C GLU A 80 -17.70 10.96 -2.34
N ILE A 81 -17.57 9.71 -1.83
CA ILE A 81 -18.05 8.52 -2.54
C ILE A 81 -19.55 8.62 -2.80
N THR A 82 -20.34 8.84 -1.76
CA THR A 82 -21.80 8.76 -1.85
C THR A 82 -22.43 9.96 -2.57
N THR A 83 -21.85 11.16 -2.41
CA THR A 83 -22.43 12.40 -2.95
C THR A 83 -21.94 12.70 -4.36
N PHE A 84 -20.64 12.49 -4.64
CA PHE A 84 -20.06 12.91 -5.91
C PHE A 84 -19.71 11.76 -6.85
N LEU A 85 -19.19 10.63 -6.31
CA LEU A 85 -18.75 9.54 -7.17
C LEU A 85 -19.89 8.57 -7.50
N ALA A 86 -20.76 8.23 -6.55
CA ALA A 86 -21.85 7.29 -6.75
C ALA A 86 -22.80 7.67 -7.92
N PRO A 87 -23.20 8.95 -8.10
CA PRO A 87 -24.01 9.34 -9.26
C PRO A 87 -23.31 9.13 -10.62
N LEU A 88 -21.97 9.20 -10.64
CA LEU A 88 -21.18 8.97 -11.85
C LEU A 88 -20.96 7.47 -12.14
N LEU A 89 -21.06 6.63 -11.12
CA LEU A 89 -20.84 5.19 -11.21
C LEU A 89 -22.13 4.43 -11.51
N LYS A 90 -23.29 4.99 -11.14
CA LYS A 90 -24.59 4.35 -11.34
C LYS A 90 -24.81 4.06 -12.83
N ASP A 91 -25.28 2.86 -13.13
CA ASP A 91 -25.54 2.33 -14.47
C ASP A 91 -24.29 2.28 -15.39
N ALA A 92 -23.10 2.53 -14.85
CA ALA A 92 -21.86 2.39 -15.62
C ALA A 92 -21.52 0.91 -15.87
N ASP A 93 -20.89 0.63 -17.00
CA ASP A 93 -20.31 -0.67 -17.31
C ASP A 93 -19.02 -0.88 -16.49
N PRO A 94 -18.94 -1.84 -15.56
CA PRO A 94 -17.77 -2.06 -14.72
C PRO A 94 -16.51 -2.46 -15.51
N LEU A 95 -16.67 -3.00 -16.73
CA LEU A 95 -15.55 -3.35 -17.61
C LEU A 95 -15.01 -2.14 -18.40
N ALA A 96 -15.79 -1.06 -18.55
CA ALA A 96 -15.34 0.20 -19.12
C ALA A 96 -14.46 1.00 -18.13
N HIS A 97 -13.58 0.32 -17.41
CA HIS A 97 -12.79 0.78 -16.26
C HIS A 97 -12.07 2.11 -16.53
N LEU A 98 -11.31 2.22 -17.64
CA LEU A 98 -10.56 3.45 -17.94
C LEU A 98 -11.49 4.64 -18.23
N SER A 99 -12.66 4.40 -18.82
CA SER A 99 -13.67 5.45 -19.06
C SER A 99 -14.26 5.94 -17.73
N ILE A 100 -14.50 5.04 -16.79
CA ILE A 100 -14.92 5.42 -15.43
C ILE A 100 -13.84 6.28 -14.77
N LEU A 101 -12.58 5.85 -14.77
CA LEU A 101 -11.49 6.61 -14.17
C LEU A 101 -11.32 7.98 -14.81
N ASP A 102 -11.53 8.11 -16.13
CA ASP A 102 -11.48 9.39 -16.80
C ASP A 102 -12.64 10.30 -16.38
N LEU A 103 -13.83 9.73 -16.20
CA LEU A 103 -14.98 10.44 -15.66
C LEU A 103 -14.72 10.99 -14.25
N LEU A 104 -14.07 10.19 -13.39
CA LEU A 104 -13.73 10.59 -12.01
C LEU A 104 -12.69 11.72 -11.94
N LYS A 105 -11.90 11.96 -13.00
CA LYS A 105 -10.96 13.08 -13.05
C LYS A 105 -11.66 14.46 -13.06
N LYS A 106 -12.95 14.52 -13.37
CA LYS A 106 -13.76 15.74 -13.26
C LYS A 106 -13.85 16.27 -11.82
N ILE A 107 -13.70 15.37 -10.84
CA ILE A 107 -13.58 15.71 -9.42
C ILE A 107 -12.09 15.90 -9.12
N ARG A 108 -11.67 17.10 -8.73
CA ARG A 108 -10.24 17.41 -8.55
C ARG A 108 -9.59 16.75 -7.33
N ALA A 109 -10.30 16.76 -6.21
CA ALA A 109 -9.82 16.25 -4.93
C ALA A 109 -10.11 14.73 -4.77
N CYS A 110 -10.07 14.24 -3.55
CA CYS A 110 -10.51 12.92 -3.12
C CYS A 110 -9.67 11.76 -3.68
N PRO A 111 -8.34 11.80 -3.53
CA PRO A 111 -7.51 10.71 -4.05
C PRO A 111 -7.88 9.37 -3.43
N ALA A 112 -8.15 9.29 -2.11
CA ALA A 112 -8.51 8.06 -1.44
C ALA A 112 -9.87 7.49 -1.93
N ALA A 113 -10.87 8.34 -2.10
CA ALA A 113 -12.18 7.92 -2.61
C ALA A 113 -12.09 7.36 -4.04
N LYS A 114 -11.33 8.01 -4.92
CA LYS A 114 -11.09 7.54 -6.30
C LYS A 114 -10.27 6.26 -6.34
N ALA A 115 -9.26 6.15 -5.47
CA ALA A 115 -8.45 4.94 -5.34
C ALA A 115 -9.29 3.73 -4.92
N LEU A 116 -10.24 3.93 -3.99
CA LEU A 116 -11.19 2.89 -3.60
C LEU A 116 -12.05 2.43 -4.78
N VAL A 117 -12.57 3.36 -5.60
CA VAL A 117 -13.35 2.99 -6.80
C VAL A 117 -12.50 2.18 -7.77
N ASP A 118 -11.28 2.63 -8.07
CA ASP A 118 -10.36 1.92 -8.96
C ASP A 118 -10.05 0.50 -8.47
N ILE A 119 -9.74 0.35 -7.19
CA ILE A 119 -9.45 -0.96 -6.57
C ILE A 119 -10.68 -1.88 -6.62
N ALA A 120 -11.87 -1.36 -6.27
CA ALA A 120 -13.12 -2.14 -6.32
C ALA A 120 -13.50 -2.57 -7.76
N LEU A 121 -13.21 -1.74 -8.76
CA LEU A 121 -13.39 -2.11 -10.18
C LEU A 121 -12.43 -3.23 -10.61
N TRP A 122 -11.19 -3.26 -10.12
CA TRP A 122 -10.29 -4.39 -10.36
C TRP A 122 -10.78 -5.68 -9.72
N ASP A 123 -11.35 -5.61 -8.51
CA ASP A 123 -11.97 -6.76 -7.85
C ASP A 123 -13.17 -7.28 -8.66
N LEU A 124 -14.08 -6.38 -9.09
CA LEU A 124 -15.19 -6.72 -9.97
C LEU A 124 -14.72 -7.36 -11.27
N ARG A 125 -13.73 -6.78 -11.92
CA ARG A 125 -13.18 -7.31 -13.18
C ARG A 125 -12.70 -8.74 -13.01
N GLY A 126 -11.98 -9.02 -11.94
CA GLY A 126 -11.55 -10.37 -11.61
C GLY A 126 -12.73 -11.32 -11.39
N LYS A 127 -13.74 -10.88 -10.65
CA LYS A 127 -14.95 -11.67 -10.36
C LYS A 127 -15.81 -11.92 -11.61
N ILE A 128 -16.02 -10.91 -12.47
CA ILE A 128 -16.74 -11.05 -13.74
C ILE A 128 -16.04 -12.05 -14.66
N LEU A 129 -14.72 -12.00 -14.73
CA LEU A 129 -13.92 -12.88 -15.60
C LEU A 129 -13.60 -14.23 -14.95
N GLY A 130 -14.04 -14.49 -13.72
CA GLY A 130 -13.75 -15.71 -12.98
C GLY A 130 -12.27 -15.94 -12.71
N GLN A 131 -11.46 -14.88 -12.62
CA GLN A 131 -10.01 -14.96 -12.47
C GLN A 131 -9.49 -14.10 -11.31
N PRO A 132 -8.45 -14.54 -10.60
CA PRO A 132 -7.75 -13.69 -9.64
C PRO A 132 -7.05 -12.53 -10.36
N VAL A 133 -7.00 -11.36 -9.73
CA VAL A 133 -6.42 -10.15 -10.36
C VAL A 133 -4.96 -10.33 -10.72
N TRP A 134 -4.16 -11.03 -9.91
CA TRP A 134 -2.76 -11.29 -10.24
C TRP A 134 -2.60 -12.01 -11.59
N ARG A 135 -3.52 -12.94 -11.93
CA ARG A 135 -3.50 -13.66 -13.20
C ARG A 135 -3.93 -12.79 -14.39
N LEU A 136 -4.93 -11.91 -14.18
CA LEU A 136 -5.34 -10.93 -15.21
C LEU A 136 -4.22 -9.99 -15.61
N LEU A 137 -3.28 -9.75 -14.70
CA LEU A 137 -2.09 -8.93 -14.94
C LEU A 137 -0.91 -9.73 -15.52
N GLY A 138 -1.08 -11.04 -15.76
CA GLY A 138 -0.02 -11.91 -16.27
C GLY A 138 1.00 -12.38 -15.21
N GLY A 139 0.68 -12.20 -13.94
CA GLY A 139 1.53 -12.62 -12.83
C GLY A 139 1.43 -14.10 -12.49
N VAL A 140 2.14 -14.48 -11.42
CA VAL A 140 2.16 -15.84 -10.87
C VAL A 140 1.90 -15.76 -9.38
N SER A 141 1.02 -16.63 -8.85
CA SER A 141 0.84 -16.76 -7.41
C SER A 141 2.12 -17.29 -6.78
N LYS A 142 2.80 -16.44 -6.01
CA LYS A 142 4.02 -16.78 -5.26
C LYS A 142 4.01 -16.07 -3.90
N PRO A 143 4.70 -16.63 -2.89
CA PRO A 143 4.87 -15.95 -1.61
C PRO A 143 5.58 -14.61 -1.81
N VAL A 144 4.96 -13.54 -1.32
CA VAL A 144 5.51 -12.18 -1.36
C VAL A 144 6.12 -11.85 -0.02
N PRO A 145 7.43 -11.54 0.07
CA PRO A 145 8.07 -11.18 1.32
C PRO A 145 7.56 -9.82 1.81
N LEU A 146 7.34 -9.73 3.13
CA LEU A 146 6.80 -8.53 3.76
C LEU A 146 7.86 -7.79 4.59
N THR A 147 7.65 -6.48 4.72
CA THR A 147 8.40 -5.59 5.59
C THR A 147 7.60 -5.30 6.86
N TRP A 148 8.25 -5.44 8.01
CA TRP A 148 7.74 -4.92 9.27
C TRP A 148 8.23 -3.49 9.49
N ILE A 149 7.34 -2.60 9.94
CA ILE A 149 7.72 -1.25 10.39
C ILE A 149 7.84 -1.28 11.91
N ALA A 150 9.07 -1.10 12.40
CA ALA A 150 9.34 -1.04 13.84
C ALA A 150 8.96 0.34 14.40
N HIS A 151 8.24 0.33 15.51
CA HIS A 151 7.69 1.52 16.15
C HIS A 151 8.10 1.66 17.63
N GLY A 152 9.09 0.89 18.07
CA GLY A 152 9.58 0.97 19.45
C GLY A 152 9.96 2.40 19.84
N ASN A 153 9.59 2.82 21.06
CA ASN A 153 9.80 4.20 21.55
C ASN A 153 11.21 4.45 22.11
N SER A 154 12.09 3.46 22.06
CA SER A 154 13.49 3.53 22.52
C SER A 154 14.39 2.71 21.61
N VAL A 155 15.69 2.91 21.70
CA VAL A 155 16.71 2.13 20.99
C VAL A 155 16.53 0.63 21.27
N GLU A 156 16.47 0.27 22.53
CA GLU A 156 16.32 -1.12 22.99
C GLU A 156 14.96 -1.70 22.56
N GLY A 157 13.91 -0.88 22.59
CA GLY A 157 12.55 -1.25 22.16
C GLY A 157 12.47 -1.61 20.69
N GLN A 158 13.05 -0.79 19.80
CA GLN A 158 13.09 -1.10 18.36
C GLN A 158 13.96 -2.33 18.06
N ILE A 159 15.12 -2.48 18.72
CA ILE A 159 15.98 -3.65 18.57
C ILE A 159 15.24 -4.93 18.99
N ALA A 160 14.56 -4.91 20.14
CA ALA A 160 13.78 -6.04 20.63
C ALA A 160 12.59 -6.37 19.70
N GLU A 161 11.87 -5.34 19.21
CA GLU A 161 10.78 -5.51 18.26
C GLU A 161 11.27 -6.13 16.94
N ALA A 162 12.35 -5.61 16.36
CA ALA A 162 12.95 -6.12 15.13
C ALA A 162 13.36 -7.59 15.27
N LYS A 163 14.08 -7.94 16.35
CA LYS A 163 14.46 -9.31 16.67
C LYS A 163 13.23 -10.22 16.77
N LYS A 164 12.24 -9.84 17.58
CA LYS A 164 11.00 -10.58 17.75
C LYS A 164 10.31 -10.86 16.41
N MET A 165 10.11 -9.83 15.58
CA MET A 165 9.41 -9.98 14.32
C MET A 165 10.17 -10.86 13.32
N ARG A 166 11.50 -10.78 13.31
CA ARG A 166 12.35 -11.69 12.53
C ARG A 166 12.23 -13.14 12.99
N GLU A 167 12.32 -13.39 14.31
CA GLU A 167 12.38 -14.74 14.88
C GLU A 167 11.00 -15.42 14.95
N THR A 168 9.94 -14.69 15.28
CA THR A 168 8.61 -15.27 15.55
C THR A 168 7.64 -15.14 14.39
N ARG A 169 7.87 -14.22 13.45
CA ARG A 169 6.98 -13.94 12.32
C ARG A 169 7.66 -14.09 10.96
N GLY A 170 9.00 -14.24 10.93
CA GLY A 170 9.77 -14.49 9.71
C GLY A 170 10.00 -13.27 8.81
N TYR A 171 9.69 -12.04 9.24
CA TYR A 171 9.89 -10.84 8.42
C TYR A 171 11.33 -10.69 7.95
N ARG A 172 11.52 -10.47 6.63
CA ARG A 172 12.83 -10.29 5.98
C ARG A 172 13.06 -8.87 5.49
N GLY A 173 12.08 -8.01 5.63
CA GLY A 173 12.17 -6.56 5.45
C GLY A 173 11.90 -5.84 6.78
N LEU A 174 12.69 -4.84 7.09
CA LEU A 174 12.51 -3.97 8.24
C LEU A 174 12.63 -2.50 7.83
N LYS A 175 11.62 -1.72 8.16
CA LYS A 175 11.64 -0.27 8.08
C LYS A 175 11.78 0.30 9.49
N LEU A 176 12.81 1.09 9.72
CA LEU A 176 13.12 1.64 11.03
C LEU A 176 12.75 3.13 11.06
N LYS A 177 11.97 3.53 12.03
CA LYS A 177 11.65 4.94 12.25
C LYS A 177 12.76 5.61 13.03
N THR A 178 13.26 6.75 12.55
CA THR A 178 14.24 7.59 13.27
C THR A 178 13.53 8.72 14.01
N TRP A 179 14.18 9.25 15.06
CA TRP A 179 13.57 10.22 15.97
C TRP A 179 14.24 11.60 15.93
N ARG A 180 15.14 11.84 14.96
CA ARG A 180 16.00 13.02 14.91
C ARG A 180 16.92 13.12 16.14
N ARG A 181 17.41 11.95 16.59
CA ARG A 181 18.36 11.81 17.70
C ARG A 181 19.62 11.10 17.20
N SER A 182 20.45 11.81 16.48
CA SER A 182 21.55 11.29 15.64
C SER A 182 22.34 10.12 16.24
N ARG A 183 22.75 10.19 17.50
CA ARG A 183 23.51 9.12 18.16
C ARG A 183 22.62 7.91 18.50
N GLU A 184 21.40 8.17 18.96
CA GLU A 184 20.44 7.11 19.30
C GLU A 184 19.97 6.39 18.05
N ASP A 185 19.70 7.15 16.97
CA ASP A 185 19.26 6.58 15.69
C ASP A 185 20.34 5.66 15.10
N LEU A 186 21.61 6.08 15.09
CA LEU A 186 22.72 5.23 14.62
C LEU A 186 22.91 3.99 15.50
N ARG A 187 22.86 4.13 16.84
CA ARG A 187 22.92 2.98 17.77
C ARG A 187 21.76 2.01 17.55
N MET A 188 20.57 2.51 17.29
CA MET A 188 19.40 1.69 17.00
C MET A 188 19.59 0.91 15.69
N ILE A 189 20.02 1.55 14.61
CA ILE A 189 20.26 0.92 13.31
C ILE A 189 21.36 -0.16 13.44
N GLU A 190 22.48 0.16 14.07
CA GLU A 190 23.55 -0.79 14.38
C GLU A 190 23.04 -2.00 15.19
N GLY A 191 22.30 -1.73 16.27
CA GLY A 191 21.77 -2.75 17.15
C GLY A 191 20.77 -3.66 16.44
N VAL A 192 19.90 -3.11 15.60
CA VAL A 192 18.96 -3.89 14.78
C VAL A 192 19.75 -4.78 13.81
N ARG A 193 20.71 -4.27 13.05
CA ARG A 193 21.52 -5.05 12.13
C ARG A 193 22.21 -6.22 12.82
N LYS A 194 22.77 -6.00 13.99
CA LYS A 194 23.43 -7.06 14.78
C LYS A 194 22.49 -8.20 15.18
N VAL A 195 21.23 -7.92 15.48
CA VAL A 195 20.30 -8.96 15.96
C VAL A 195 19.53 -9.66 14.85
N VAL A 196 19.37 -9.02 13.67
CA VAL A 196 18.59 -9.62 12.55
C VAL A 196 19.45 -10.27 11.47
N GLY A 197 20.76 -9.98 11.43
CA GLY A 197 21.70 -10.54 10.44
C GLY A 197 21.69 -9.77 9.11
N ASP A 198 22.54 -10.19 8.16
CA ASP A 198 22.77 -9.49 6.88
C ASP A 198 21.75 -9.86 5.78
N ASP A 199 21.01 -10.94 5.97
CA ASP A 199 19.97 -11.42 5.03
C ASP A 199 18.65 -10.64 5.12
N VAL A 200 18.53 -9.71 6.08
CA VAL A 200 17.36 -8.86 6.27
C VAL A 200 17.56 -7.52 5.57
N THR A 201 16.63 -7.16 4.70
CA THR A 201 16.57 -5.84 4.09
C THR A 201 16.22 -4.78 5.13
N ILE A 202 17.08 -3.80 5.34
CA ILE A 202 16.83 -2.66 6.26
C ILE A 202 16.80 -1.37 5.47
N TYR A 203 15.79 -0.55 5.71
CA TYR A 203 15.74 0.85 5.30
C TYR A 203 15.14 1.70 6.42
N ILE A 204 15.41 2.99 6.36
CA ILE A 204 15.04 3.92 7.42
C ILE A 204 14.06 4.96 6.89
N ASP A 205 13.20 5.44 7.77
CA ASP A 205 12.24 6.48 7.45
C ASP A 205 12.34 7.61 8.50
N ALA A 206 12.77 8.75 8.03
CA ALA A 206 12.95 9.95 8.84
C ALA A 206 11.71 10.88 8.82
N ASN A 207 10.71 10.61 7.95
CA ASN A 207 9.49 11.39 7.80
C ASN A 207 9.74 12.92 7.70
N GLY A 208 10.80 13.34 7.03
CA GLY A 208 11.14 14.73 6.82
C GLY A 208 11.62 15.48 8.08
N THR A 209 11.96 14.78 9.16
CA THR A 209 12.18 15.42 10.47
C THR A 209 13.56 16.07 10.64
N TYR A 210 14.59 15.65 9.91
CA TYR A 210 15.92 16.22 10.01
C TYR A 210 16.03 17.53 9.23
N THR A 211 16.90 18.42 9.69
CA THR A 211 17.40 19.49 8.83
C THR A 211 18.37 18.91 7.79
N GLU A 212 18.59 19.62 6.69
CA GLU A 212 19.56 19.21 5.67
C GLU A 212 20.97 19.01 6.25
N THR A 213 21.42 19.90 7.15
CA THR A 213 22.73 19.80 7.80
C THR A 213 22.82 18.54 8.67
N GLU A 214 21.80 18.26 9.47
CA GLU A 214 21.75 17.06 10.31
C GLU A 214 21.76 15.80 9.45
N ALA A 215 20.93 15.76 8.39
CA ALA A 215 20.84 14.62 7.48
C ALA A 215 22.18 14.32 6.81
N ARG A 216 22.90 15.33 6.34
CA ARG A 216 24.25 15.23 5.76
C ARG A 216 25.30 14.75 6.77
N THR A 217 25.07 14.97 8.06
CA THR A 217 26.01 14.54 9.12
C THR A 217 25.74 13.10 9.56
N VAL A 218 24.46 12.70 9.63
CA VAL A 218 24.04 11.42 10.23
C VAL A 218 24.01 10.30 9.21
N PHE A 219 23.35 10.52 8.08
CA PHE A 219 23.03 9.44 7.15
C PHE A 219 24.19 8.89 6.30
N PRO A 220 25.35 9.56 6.13
CA PRO A 220 26.50 8.85 5.53
C PRO A 220 26.94 7.62 6.32
N HIS A 221 26.74 7.59 7.63
CA HIS A 221 27.14 6.47 8.50
C HIS A 221 26.24 5.25 8.41
N VAL A 222 25.04 5.34 7.82
CA VAL A 222 24.12 4.19 7.73
C VAL A 222 24.56 3.15 6.68
N VAL A 223 25.49 3.51 5.80
CA VAL A 223 26.08 2.60 4.83
C VAL A 223 26.83 1.46 5.51
N ASP A 224 27.44 1.72 6.67
CA ASP A 224 28.19 0.72 7.46
C ASP A 224 27.28 -0.39 7.99
N TYR A 225 25.98 -0.16 8.00
CA TYR A 225 24.96 -1.10 8.49
C TYR A 225 24.11 -1.70 7.35
N ASN A 226 24.58 -1.59 6.10
CA ASN A 226 23.89 -2.11 4.91
C ASN A 226 22.41 -1.67 4.84
N VAL A 227 22.17 -0.36 5.05
CA VAL A 227 20.85 0.26 4.86
C VAL A 227 20.63 0.51 3.37
N CYS A 228 19.51 0.00 2.81
CA CYS A 228 19.25 0.04 1.39
C CYS A 228 18.70 1.40 0.91
N PHE A 229 17.86 2.04 1.72
CA PHE A 229 17.19 3.30 1.38
C PHE A 229 17.05 4.19 2.62
N ILE A 230 17.04 5.50 2.36
CA ILE A 230 16.67 6.54 3.33
C ILE A 230 15.41 7.22 2.81
N GLU A 231 14.29 7.00 3.50
CA GLU A 231 13.00 7.60 3.15
C GLU A 231 12.91 8.98 3.77
N GLU A 232 12.71 9.99 2.90
CA GLU A 232 12.46 11.38 3.26
C GLU A 232 13.31 11.89 4.44
N PRO A 233 14.65 12.00 4.26
CA PRO A 233 15.55 12.38 5.36
C PRO A 233 15.26 13.77 5.93
N CYS A 234 14.88 14.73 5.10
CA CYS A 234 14.48 16.09 5.45
C CYS A 234 13.20 16.49 4.71
N ASP A 235 12.76 17.74 4.90
CA ASP A 235 11.57 18.26 4.24
C ASP A 235 11.52 17.91 2.75
N PHE A 236 10.46 17.23 2.34
CA PHE A 236 10.26 16.65 1.00
C PHE A 236 9.44 17.54 0.07
N LEU A 237 8.91 18.67 0.55
CA LEU A 237 8.09 19.59 -0.25
C LEU A 237 8.90 20.41 -1.26
N ASP A 238 10.23 20.51 -1.06
CA ASP A 238 11.14 21.22 -1.96
C ASP A 238 11.93 20.22 -2.84
N PRO A 239 11.58 20.05 -4.14
CA PRO A 239 12.29 19.15 -5.03
C PRO A 239 13.78 19.49 -5.22
N ALA A 240 14.16 20.78 -5.17
CA ALA A 240 15.55 21.18 -5.29
C ALA A 240 16.38 20.69 -4.10
N ARG A 241 15.81 20.74 -2.91
CA ARG A 241 16.41 20.16 -1.71
C ARG A 241 16.58 18.66 -1.82
N GLN A 242 15.57 17.95 -2.34
CA GLN A 242 15.69 16.52 -2.58
C GLN A 242 16.81 16.17 -3.56
N VAL A 243 16.99 16.95 -4.65
CA VAL A 243 18.14 16.79 -5.57
C VAL A 243 19.47 16.96 -4.83
N ALA A 244 19.59 18.01 -4.01
CA ALA A 244 20.81 18.28 -3.24
C ALA A 244 21.11 17.17 -2.21
N MET A 245 20.07 16.58 -1.61
CA MET A 245 20.21 15.46 -0.68
C MET A 245 20.57 14.17 -1.40
N ALA A 246 19.94 13.86 -2.54
CA ALA A 246 20.25 12.68 -3.35
C ALA A 246 21.71 12.69 -3.85
N ALA A 247 22.25 13.87 -4.18
CA ALA A 247 23.64 14.02 -4.58
C ALA A 247 24.65 13.92 -3.40
N ALA A 248 24.21 14.19 -2.18
CA ALA A 248 25.08 14.26 -0.99
C ALA A 248 25.15 12.95 -0.20
N LEU A 249 24.13 12.12 -0.27
CA LEU A 249 24.05 10.90 0.52
C LEU A 249 24.50 9.67 -0.27
N PRO A 250 25.25 8.75 0.36
CA PRO A 250 25.76 7.54 -0.31
C PRO A 250 24.68 6.46 -0.50
N VAL A 251 23.55 6.60 0.16
CA VAL A 251 22.40 5.66 0.10
C VAL A 251 21.26 6.32 -0.65
N ALA A 252 20.59 5.56 -1.52
CA ALA A 252 19.49 6.05 -2.34
C ALA A 252 18.32 6.60 -1.51
N LEU A 253 17.77 7.73 -1.92
CA LEU A 253 16.57 8.29 -1.30
C LEU A 253 15.33 7.55 -1.79
N LEU A 254 14.47 7.15 -0.86
CA LEU A 254 13.14 6.62 -1.13
C LEU A 254 12.12 7.75 -1.03
N GLY A 255 11.46 8.05 -2.16
CA GLY A 255 10.38 9.03 -2.19
C GLY A 255 9.05 8.39 -1.79
N ASP A 256 8.40 8.92 -0.77
CA ASP A 256 7.06 8.54 -0.32
C ASP A 256 6.06 9.67 -0.55
N GLN A 257 6.00 10.65 0.34
CA GLN A 257 5.01 11.74 0.24
C GLN A 257 5.31 12.68 -0.93
N CYS A 258 6.57 12.86 -1.29
CA CYS A 258 6.92 13.60 -2.51
C CYS A 258 6.50 12.88 -3.80
N CYS A 259 6.22 11.59 -3.76
CA CYS A 259 5.85 10.74 -4.89
C CYS A 259 4.38 10.31 -4.86
N GLU A 260 3.47 11.22 -4.52
CA GLU A 260 2.05 10.94 -4.28
C GLU A 260 1.19 10.70 -5.55
N SER A 261 1.72 10.93 -6.74
CA SER A 261 1.02 10.74 -8.02
C SER A 261 1.99 10.37 -9.14
N LEU A 262 1.47 9.85 -10.26
CA LEU A 262 2.27 9.58 -11.46
C LEU A 262 3.04 10.82 -11.94
N ALA A 263 2.42 11.99 -11.88
CA ALA A 263 3.06 13.24 -12.30
C ALA A 263 4.21 13.63 -11.35
N ALA A 264 4.01 13.49 -10.04
CA ALA A 264 5.04 13.74 -9.05
C ALA A 264 6.21 12.75 -9.19
N VAL A 265 5.93 11.47 -9.36
CA VAL A 265 6.97 10.45 -9.62
C VAL A 265 7.78 10.79 -10.88
N ASN A 266 7.11 11.11 -12.00
CA ASN A 266 7.79 11.50 -13.23
C ASN A 266 8.70 12.72 -13.04
N MET A 267 8.25 13.71 -12.29
CA MET A 267 9.05 14.90 -11.95
C MET A 267 10.30 14.50 -11.16
N HIS A 268 10.15 13.75 -10.07
CA HIS A 268 11.25 13.37 -9.21
C HIS A 268 12.26 12.45 -9.89
N LEU A 269 11.81 11.52 -10.74
CA LEU A 269 12.69 10.69 -11.57
C LEU A 269 13.47 11.53 -12.59
N SER A 270 12.78 12.47 -13.27
CA SER A 270 13.42 13.37 -14.24
C SER A 270 14.49 14.26 -13.60
N MET A 271 14.27 14.71 -12.38
CA MET A 271 15.19 15.53 -11.58
C MET A 271 16.29 14.68 -10.90
N ARG A 272 16.19 13.36 -10.90
CA ARG A 272 17.05 12.44 -10.14
C ARG A 272 17.11 12.77 -8.64
N SER A 273 15.99 13.21 -8.12
CA SER A 273 15.86 13.61 -6.71
C SER A 273 15.51 12.44 -5.78
N VAL A 274 15.13 11.29 -6.36
CA VAL A 274 14.91 10.02 -5.63
C VAL A 274 15.60 8.89 -6.38
N GLY A 275 16.06 7.89 -5.65
CA GLY A 275 16.68 6.68 -6.19
C GLY A 275 15.81 5.43 -5.97
N ALA A 276 14.65 5.58 -5.34
CA ALA A 276 13.61 4.56 -5.20
C ALA A 276 12.25 5.25 -4.96
N VAL A 277 11.13 4.57 -5.26
CA VAL A 277 9.77 5.11 -5.12
C VAL A 277 8.91 4.19 -4.26
N SER A 278 8.22 4.76 -3.27
CA SER A 278 7.22 4.09 -2.44
C SER A 278 5.83 4.29 -3.05
N ILE A 279 5.28 3.24 -3.65
CA ILE A 279 3.93 3.27 -4.23
C ILE A 279 2.90 3.04 -3.12
N LYS A 280 1.95 3.95 -2.95
CA LYS A 280 0.85 3.81 -1.99
C LYS A 280 -0.49 3.82 -2.72
N MET A 281 -1.11 2.65 -2.81
CA MET A 281 -2.36 2.44 -3.55
C MET A 281 -3.54 3.25 -2.98
N ARG A 282 -3.49 3.66 -1.72
CA ARG A 282 -4.46 4.58 -1.13
C ARG A 282 -4.54 5.92 -1.89
N ARG A 283 -3.43 6.40 -2.44
CA ARG A 283 -3.34 7.68 -3.18
C ARG A 283 -3.56 7.51 -4.69
N THR A 284 -3.00 6.44 -5.24
CA THR A 284 -2.88 6.23 -6.69
C THR A 284 -3.84 5.17 -7.24
N GLY A 285 -4.61 4.49 -6.36
CA GLY A 285 -5.38 3.35 -6.79
C GLY A 285 -4.51 2.21 -7.31
N PHE A 286 -5.12 1.31 -8.05
CA PHE A 286 -4.44 0.17 -8.65
C PHE A 286 -3.87 0.53 -10.04
N THR A 287 -4.68 1.19 -10.86
CA THR A 287 -4.34 1.49 -12.27
C THR A 287 -3.21 2.52 -12.41
N GLU A 288 -3.21 3.58 -11.61
CA GLU A 288 -2.10 4.54 -11.62
C GLU A 288 -0.83 3.95 -11.01
N SER A 289 -0.96 3.09 -9.99
CA SER A 289 0.16 2.33 -9.43
C SER A 289 0.86 1.45 -10.47
N LEU A 290 0.11 0.81 -11.38
CA LEU A 290 0.69 0.06 -12.52
C LEU A 290 1.54 0.96 -13.42
N LYS A 291 1.06 2.17 -13.72
CA LYS A 291 1.80 3.14 -14.53
C LYS A 291 3.07 3.64 -13.83
N ILE A 292 2.98 3.86 -12.52
CA ILE A 292 4.14 4.25 -11.70
C ILE A 292 5.18 3.13 -11.70
N ALA A 293 4.77 1.88 -11.49
CA ALA A 293 5.68 0.74 -11.52
C ALA A 293 6.39 0.61 -12.88
N ALA A 294 5.65 0.72 -13.99
CA ALA A 294 6.22 0.70 -15.33
C ALA A 294 7.16 1.89 -15.62
N LEU A 295 6.83 3.08 -15.10
CA LEU A 295 7.69 4.26 -15.23
C LEU A 295 9.00 4.06 -14.46
N CYS A 296 8.95 3.54 -13.25
CA CYS A 296 10.13 3.22 -12.45
C CYS A 296 11.00 2.14 -13.12
N GLU A 297 10.39 1.08 -13.66
CA GLU A 297 11.08 0.04 -14.41
C GLU A 297 11.80 0.63 -15.62
N GLY A 298 11.13 1.45 -16.45
CA GLY A 298 11.72 2.12 -17.60
C GLY A 298 12.85 3.09 -17.24
N ALA A 299 12.80 3.68 -16.04
CA ALA A 299 13.86 4.55 -15.52
C ALA A 299 15.01 3.79 -14.84
N GLY A 300 14.90 2.47 -14.66
CA GLY A 300 15.85 1.67 -13.90
C GLY A 300 15.90 2.01 -12.40
N VAL A 301 14.79 2.50 -11.83
CA VAL A 301 14.67 2.92 -10.44
C VAL A 301 13.80 1.92 -9.70
N PRO A 302 14.24 1.37 -8.54
CA PRO A 302 13.43 0.50 -7.72
C PRO A 302 12.11 1.12 -7.29
N ALA A 303 11.05 0.31 -7.27
CA ALA A 303 9.78 0.67 -6.66
C ALA A 303 9.41 -0.34 -5.58
N LEU A 304 8.84 0.15 -4.49
CA LEU A 304 8.34 -0.64 -3.36
C LEU A 304 6.86 -0.34 -3.15
N LEU A 305 6.11 -1.29 -2.59
CA LEU A 305 4.78 -0.97 -2.07
C LEU A 305 4.91 -0.48 -0.63
N GLY A 306 4.68 0.81 -0.44
CA GLY A 306 4.58 1.44 0.88
C GLY A 306 3.22 1.19 1.53
N THR A 307 3.07 1.35 2.84
CA THR A 307 1.83 1.15 3.59
C THR A 307 1.28 2.46 4.17
N ASP A 308 -0.03 2.49 4.36
CA ASP A 308 -0.73 3.46 5.20
C ASP A 308 -1.39 2.80 6.43
N SER A 309 -1.13 1.51 6.67
CA SER A 309 -1.65 0.68 7.79
C SER A 309 -2.99 0.02 7.47
N GLU A 310 -3.05 -0.66 6.35
CA GLU A 310 -4.25 -1.33 5.82
C GLU A 310 -4.64 -2.59 6.60
N SER A 311 -5.94 -2.96 6.55
CA SER A 311 -6.44 -4.24 7.03
C SER A 311 -6.13 -5.38 6.05
N ARG A 312 -6.63 -6.60 6.36
CA ARG A 312 -6.44 -7.77 5.49
C ARG A 312 -7.07 -7.58 4.11
N LEU A 313 -8.18 -6.85 4.01
CA LEU A 313 -8.84 -6.62 2.73
C LEU A 313 -7.95 -5.84 1.75
N ALA A 314 -7.46 -4.68 2.16
CA ALA A 314 -6.55 -3.90 1.32
C ALA A 314 -5.19 -4.59 1.16
N ALA A 315 -4.73 -5.36 2.16
CA ALA A 315 -3.52 -6.17 2.05
C ALA A 315 -3.62 -7.16 0.90
N MET A 316 -4.77 -7.82 0.70
CA MET A 316 -4.97 -8.75 -0.44
C MET A 316 -4.87 -8.03 -1.79
N ALA A 317 -5.49 -6.88 -1.98
CA ALA A 317 -5.35 -6.10 -3.23
C ALA A 317 -3.87 -5.80 -3.54
N ARG A 318 -3.10 -5.41 -2.52
CA ARG A 318 -1.67 -5.09 -2.63
C ARG A 318 -0.83 -6.31 -2.99
N ILE A 319 -1.14 -7.47 -2.41
CA ILE A 319 -0.41 -8.71 -2.69
C ILE A 319 -0.69 -9.23 -4.10
N HIS A 320 -1.94 -9.11 -4.60
CA HIS A 320 -2.26 -9.39 -6.00
C HIS A 320 -1.47 -8.49 -6.95
N PHE A 321 -1.37 -7.20 -6.66
CA PHE A 321 -0.55 -6.26 -7.42
C PHE A 321 0.92 -6.69 -7.39
N ARG A 322 1.48 -6.92 -6.21
CA ARG A 322 2.90 -7.25 -6.03
C ARG A 322 3.30 -8.55 -6.73
N ALA A 323 2.44 -9.58 -6.67
CA ALA A 323 2.69 -10.86 -7.31
C ALA A 323 2.70 -10.77 -8.86
N ALA A 324 2.06 -9.74 -9.41
CA ALA A 324 1.96 -9.55 -10.84
C ALA A 324 3.05 -8.66 -11.44
N ILE A 325 3.81 -7.89 -10.64
CA ILE A 325 4.77 -6.90 -11.11
C ILE A 325 6.22 -7.35 -10.79
N PRO A 326 6.92 -8.01 -11.73
CA PRO A 326 8.28 -8.49 -11.49
C PRO A 326 9.27 -7.38 -11.15
N GLY A 327 9.10 -6.17 -11.72
CA GLY A 327 9.96 -5.00 -11.49
C GLY A 327 10.01 -4.52 -10.03
N LEU A 328 9.15 -5.06 -9.15
CA LEU A 328 9.20 -4.80 -7.72
C LEU A 328 10.11 -5.79 -6.95
N ASP A 329 10.61 -6.84 -7.59
CA ASP A 329 11.60 -7.75 -6.99
C ASP A 329 12.99 -7.07 -6.95
N PRO A 330 13.83 -7.33 -5.92
CA PRO A 330 13.62 -8.27 -4.81
C PRO A 330 13.03 -7.62 -3.55
N TRP A 331 12.50 -6.41 -3.62
CA TRP A 331 12.16 -5.61 -2.45
C TRP A 331 10.93 -6.16 -1.70
N PRO A 332 11.00 -6.33 -0.37
CA PRO A 332 9.85 -6.71 0.45
C PRO A 332 8.78 -5.61 0.47
N THR A 333 7.53 -6.02 0.62
CA THR A 333 6.35 -5.15 0.59
C THR A 333 5.94 -4.70 1.99
N GLU A 334 5.68 -3.41 2.21
CA GLU A 334 5.19 -2.88 3.48
C GLU A 334 3.70 -3.23 3.70
N THR A 335 3.40 -4.50 3.86
CA THR A 335 2.03 -4.98 4.10
C THR A 335 2.02 -5.82 5.37
N HIS A 336 1.97 -5.17 6.53
CA HIS A 336 2.13 -5.84 7.82
C HIS A 336 1.08 -5.44 8.85
N PHE A 337 0.33 -4.36 8.60
CA PHE A 337 -0.47 -3.74 9.65
C PHE A 337 -1.67 -4.58 10.09
N PHE A 338 -2.15 -5.49 9.24
CA PHE A 338 -3.14 -6.52 9.62
C PHE A 338 -2.70 -7.30 10.87
N ASP A 339 -1.40 -7.43 11.11
CA ASP A 339 -0.85 -8.11 12.29
C ASP A 339 -0.96 -7.27 13.57
N LYS A 340 -1.20 -5.95 13.45
CA LYS A 340 -1.47 -5.03 14.57
C LYS A 340 -2.97 -4.85 14.85
N LEU A 341 -3.85 -5.27 13.94
CA LEU A 341 -5.29 -5.24 14.16
C LEU A 341 -5.72 -6.34 15.14
N GLY A 342 -6.59 -6.01 16.07
CA GLY A 342 -7.24 -6.97 16.97
C GLY A 342 -8.29 -7.79 16.24
N ASP A 343 -9.00 -7.14 15.31
CA ASP A 343 -9.98 -7.75 14.42
C ASP A 343 -10.20 -6.85 13.18
N ASP A 344 -10.84 -7.39 12.13
CA ASP A 344 -11.29 -6.68 10.94
C ASP A 344 -12.49 -7.40 10.29
N VAL A 345 -13.00 -6.85 9.20
CA VAL A 345 -14.21 -7.34 8.51
C VAL A 345 -13.92 -8.37 7.42
N PHE A 346 -12.67 -8.70 7.16
CA PHE A 346 -12.28 -9.62 6.09
C PHE A 346 -12.61 -11.08 6.44
N ALA A 347 -13.20 -11.81 5.51
CA ALA A 347 -13.64 -13.20 5.66
C ALA A 347 -13.07 -14.16 4.59
N GLY A 348 -12.18 -13.69 3.72
CA GLY A 348 -11.53 -14.52 2.69
C GLY A 348 -10.31 -15.29 3.21
N ASP A 349 -9.73 -16.11 2.34
CA ASP A 349 -8.47 -16.81 2.63
C ASP A 349 -7.29 -15.84 2.73
N PHE A 350 -6.54 -15.94 3.82
CA PHE A 350 -5.41 -15.06 4.11
C PHE A 350 -4.18 -15.89 4.50
N ASN A 351 -3.36 -16.22 3.52
CA ASN A 351 -2.23 -17.14 3.68
C ASN A 351 -0.93 -16.39 4.04
N PHE A 352 -0.81 -16.00 5.31
CA PHE A 352 0.41 -15.42 5.87
C PHE A 352 1.26 -16.51 6.57
N VAL A 353 2.45 -16.77 6.05
CA VAL A 353 3.38 -17.78 6.57
C VAL A 353 4.80 -17.24 6.52
N ASP A 354 5.51 -17.30 7.62
CA ASP A 354 6.95 -16.97 7.74
C ASP A 354 7.35 -15.67 7.03
N GLY A 355 6.69 -14.57 7.40
CA GLY A 355 6.95 -13.23 6.87
C GLY A 355 6.57 -13.02 5.40
N THR A 356 5.81 -13.96 4.82
CA THR A 356 5.31 -13.86 3.46
C THR A 356 3.78 -13.92 3.41
N LEU A 357 3.19 -13.26 2.43
CA LEU A 357 1.77 -13.35 2.14
C LEU A 357 1.59 -13.81 0.69
N THR A 358 0.81 -14.87 0.49
CA THR A 358 0.54 -15.40 -0.85
C THR A 358 -0.85 -14.95 -1.31
N PRO A 359 -1.00 -14.38 -2.54
CA PRO A 359 -2.31 -14.07 -3.07
C PRO A 359 -3.11 -15.36 -3.27
N ASN A 360 -4.40 -15.32 -2.97
CA ASN A 360 -5.28 -16.46 -3.20
C ASN A 360 -5.64 -16.61 -4.69
N ASP A 361 -6.23 -17.76 -5.06
CA ASP A 361 -6.62 -18.09 -6.43
C ASP A 361 -8.11 -17.81 -6.72
N ALA A 362 -8.83 -17.25 -5.74
CA ALA A 362 -10.24 -16.90 -5.93
C ALA A 362 -10.40 -15.70 -6.87
N PRO A 363 -11.53 -15.60 -7.59
CA PRO A 363 -11.82 -14.48 -8.48
C PRO A 363 -11.73 -13.11 -7.76
N GLY A 364 -11.25 -12.10 -8.47
CA GLY A 364 -10.97 -10.78 -7.90
C GLY A 364 -9.74 -10.81 -7.00
N PHE A 365 -9.86 -10.22 -5.82
CA PHE A 365 -8.86 -10.32 -4.74
C PHE A 365 -9.17 -11.47 -3.78
N GLY A 366 -10.20 -12.30 -4.06
CA GLY A 366 -10.70 -13.31 -3.13
C GLY A 366 -11.23 -12.71 -1.82
N ALA A 367 -11.56 -11.43 -1.85
CA ALA A 367 -12.06 -10.72 -0.69
C ALA A 367 -13.56 -10.99 -0.48
N GLN A 368 -13.91 -11.33 0.77
CA GLN A 368 -15.27 -11.45 1.26
C GLN A 368 -15.40 -10.65 2.56
N ILE A 369 -16.62 -10.28 2.91
CA ILE A 369 -16.92 -9.50 4.11
C ILE A 369 -17.75 -10.34 5.08
N ASP A 370 -17.37 -10.31 6.34
CA ASP A 370 -18.21 -10.74 7.45
C ASP A 370 -19.22 -9.64 7.76
N GLU A 371 -20.48 -9.82 7.33
CA GLU A 371 -21.54 -8.81 7.49
C GLU A 371 -21.86 -8.53 8.96
N LYS A 372 -21.66 -9.50 9.86
CA LYS A 372 -21.87 -9.28 11.30
C LYS A 372 -20.79 -8.35 11.87
N LYS A 373 -19.55 -8.57 11.48
CA LYS A 373 -18.43 -7.68 11.87
C LYS A 373 -18.56 -6.32 11.21
N LEU A 374 -18.99 -6.26 9.93
CA LEU A 374 -19.28 -5.00 9.26
C LEU A 374 -20.28 -4.18 10.07
N ALA A 375 -21.41 -4.77 10.46
CA ALA A 375 -22.42 -4.10 11.28
C ALA A 375 -21.90 -3.71 12.69
N ALA A 376 -21.01 -4.52 13.28
CA ALA A 376 -20.46 -4.26 14.61
C ALA A 376 -19.41 -3.12 14.64
N TYR A 377 -18.65 -2.93 13.55
CA TYR A 377 -17.60 -1.93 13.48
C TYR A 377 -18.00 -0.66 12.72
N ALA A 378 -19.15 -0.65 12.05
CA ALA A 378 -19.70 0.53 11.39
C ALA A 378 -20.13 1.61 12.40
N PHE A 379 -19.93 2.92 12.05
CA PHE A 379 -20.29 4.05 12.91
C PHE A 379 -20.81 5.25 12.12
#